data_04ed33a2c29e5a6bbaa14bafc7cbfa74
#
_entry.id   04ed33a2c29e5a6bbaa14bafc7cbfa74
#
_cell.length_a   1.000
_cell.length_b   1.000
_cell.length_c   1.000
_cell.angle_alpha   90.00
_cell.angle_beta   90.00
_cell.angle_gamma   90.00
#
_symmetry.space_group_name_H-M   'P 1'
#
loop_
_entity.id
_entity.type
_entity.pdbx_description
1 polymer ?
#
loop_
_entity_poly.entity_id
_entity_poly.type
_entity_poly.pdbx_seq_one_letter_code
_entity_poly.pdbx_strand_id
1 'polypeptide(L)'
;MVKTDANPWDASAPEGGGLPSAFGWLPEDLERLRAPGRPELLFSRLQRPWTWEPAGPGIGKAAKAWLLANGDGALPEIVESHLSDDGSTKVVLRLADGERIEAVHMPREVRSPRVTLCISSQVGCAMGCTFCATGAMGIRRNLSSGEIVGQVIALIRALGPGQSHSVTLVFMGMGEPLHNLDNVHRAIRILNHPAGLNISVRRITVSTSGLVPAIERLAGMQPRPWLALSLNATTDEARSRVMPVNRAWNLARLRQALGRWTLAPGERLLVEYVLMAGENDSPEDAYRLAAWLGDLRSGHNINLIRMNEHPSSSFKEPAEARLQAFLERLKAHGCFVTVRKSRGRDVQGACGQLLK
;
A
#
# COMPACT_ATOMS: atom_id res chain seq x y z
N MET A 1 19.13 -35.15 10.13
CA MET A 1 18.96 -34.10 9.08
C MET A 1 17.73 -33.29 9.45
N VAL A 2 17.94 -32.18 10.15
CA VAL A 2 16.89 -31.25 10.53
C VAL A 2 16.61 -30.40 9.27
N LYS A 3 15.43 -30.57 8.67
CA LYS A 3 14.92 -29.63 7.69
C LYS A 3 14.69 -28.33 8.45
N THR A 4 15.51 -27.32 8.18
CA THR A 4 15.21 -25.95 8.54
C THR A 4 13.97 -25.55 7.74
N ASP A 5 12.83 -25.52 8.42
CA ASP A 5 11.61 -24.93 7.87
C ASP A 5 11.90 -23.44 7.60
N ALA A 6 12.24 -23.15 6.35
CA ALA A 6 12.33 -21.78 5.87
C ALA A 6 10.95 -21.17 6.11
N ASN A 7 10.91 -20.11 6.91
CA ASN A 7 9.69 -19.36 7.17
C ASN A 7 9.12 -18.92 5.80
N PRO A 8 7.92 -19.38 5.37
CA PRO A 8 7.37 -19.02 4.05
C PRO A 8 7.13 -17.52 3.88
N TRP A 9 7.35 -16.74 4.94
CA TRP A 9 7.20 -15.30 5.00
C TRP A 9 8.54 -14.54 4.89
N ASP A 10 9.69 -15.23 4.79
CA ASP A 10 11.02 -14.67 4.51
C ASP A 10 11.27 -14.72 2.99
N ALA A 11 10.85 -13.69 2.28
CA ALA A 11 11.09 -13.60 0.84
C ALA A 11 12.06 -12.48 0.48
N SER A 12 13.29 -12.85 0.24
CA SER A 12 14.17 -12.18 -0.71
C SER A 12 13.92 -12.79 -2.09
N ALA A 13 12.96 -12.28 -2.86
CA ALA A 13 12.82 -12.68 -4.26
C ALA A 13 13.95 -12.04 -5.07
N PRO A 14 14.61 -12.77 -6.01
CA PRO A 14 15.66 -12.21 -6.84
C PRO A 14 15.11 -11.10 -7.74
N GLU A 15 15.84 -10.00 -7.82
CA GLU A 15 15.58 -8.96 -8.81
C GLU A 15 15.76 -9.58 -10.22
N GLY A 16 14.82 -9.32 -11.12
CA GLY A 16 14.93 -9.76 -12.51
C GLY A 16 16.19 -9.19 -13.18
N GLY A 17 16.83 -9.98 -14.07
CA GLY A 17 18.15 -9.72 -14.64
C GLY A 17 18.28 -8.54 -15.64
N GLY A 18 17.50 -7.45 -15.47
CA GLY A 18 17.59 -6.21 -16.24
C GLY A 18 18.36 -5.11 -15.49
N LEU A 19 18.56 -3.96 -16.15
CA LEU A 19 19.10 -2.76 -15.48
C LEU A 19 18.15 -2.30 -14.38
N PRO A 20 18.67 -1.83 -13.22
CA PRO A 20 17.83 -1.34 -12.13
C PRO A 20 17.05 -0.10 -12.59
N SER A 21 15.79 0.02 -12.18
CA SER A 21 15.01 1.20 -12.48
C SER A 21 15.65 2.46 -11.90
N ALA A 22 15.91 3.45 -12.77
CA ALA A 22 16.50 4.72 -12.37
C ALA A 22 15.63 5.49 -11.34
N PHE A 23 14.35 5.22 -11.29
CA PHE A 23 13.44 5.82 -10.30
C PHE A 23 13.66 5.27 -8.88
N GLY A 24 14.37 4.16 -8.73
CA GLY A 24 14.72 3.56 -7.45
C GLY A 24 15.96 4.14 -6.78
N TRP A 25 16.64 5.10 -7.40
CA TRP A 25 17.86 5.71 -6.85
C TRP A 25 17.55 6.92 -5.98
N LEU A 26 18.31 7.05 -4.90
CA LEU A 26 18.43 8.24 -4.06
C LEU A 26 19.68 9.03 -4.47
N PRO A 27 19.85 10.30 -4.06
CA PRO A 27 21.06 11.07 -4.35
C PRO A 27 22.35 10.37 -3.94
N GLU A 28 22.38 9.72 -2.77
CA GLU A 28 23.53 8.97 -2.27
C GLU A 28 23.91 7.75 -3.13
N ASP A 29 22.94 7.17 -3.84
CA ASP A 29 23.24 6.08 -4.78
C ASP A 29 23.90 6.60 -6.03
N LEU A 30 23.40 7.73 -6.56
CA LEU A 30 23.98 8.38 -7.73
C LEU A 30 25.42 8.83 -7.46
N GLU A 31 25.70 9.30 -6.25
CA GLU A 31 27.05 9.65 -5.80
C GLU A 31 27.95 8.41 -5.73
N ARG A 32 27.50 7.34 -5.05
CA ARG A 32 28.22 6.06 -4.92
C ARG A 32 28.50 5.42 -6.28
N LEU A 33 27.57 5.52 -7.21
CA LEU A 33 27.69 5.04 -8.58
C LEU A 33 28.50 5.96 -9.47
N ARG A 34 28.99 7.10 -8.95
CA ARG A 34 29.77 8.11 -9.68
C ARG A 34 29.04 8.65 -10.92
N ALA A 35 27.73 8.87 -10.79
CA ALA A 35 26.93 9.49 -11.83
C ALA A 35 27.49 10.89 -12.17
N PRO A 36 27.67 11.24 -13.44
CA PRO A 36 28.18 12.56 -13.82
C PRO A 36 27.24 13.70 -13.45
N GLY A 37 27.78 14.76 -12.82
CA GLY A 37 27.02 15.95 -12.44
C GLY A 37 26.67 15.99 -10.95
N ARG A 38 25.64 16.75 -10.61
CA ARG A 38 25.17 16.89 -9.21
C ARG A 38 24.13 15.82 -8.90
N PRO A 39 24.36 14.93 -7.91
CA PRO A 39 23.43 13.84 -7.58
C PRO A 39 22.00 14.31 -7.29
N GLU A 40 21.83 15.40 -6.49
CA GLU A 40 20.50 15.93 -6.16
C GLU A 40 19.77 16.49 -7.38
N LEU A 41 20.49 17.15 -8.28
CA LEU A 41 19.90 17.68 -9.51
C LEU A 41 19.45 16.54 -10.42
N LEU A 42 20.29 15.51 -10.57
CA LEU A 42 19.98 14.34 -11.36
C LEU A 42 18.77 13.60 -10.78
N PHE A 43 18.78 13.35 -9.47
CA PHE A 43 17.64 12.79 -8.74
C PHE A 43 16.36 13.60 -8.94
N SER A 44 16.44 14.94 -8.74
CA SER A 44 15.28 15.83 -8.92
C SER A 44 14.70 15.73 -10.34
N ARG A 45 15.53 15.57 -11.35
CA ARG A 45 15.08 15.40 -12.75
C ARG A 45 14.41 14.05 -12.99
N LEU A 46 14.96 12.98 -12.40
CA LEU A 46 14.35 11.65 -12.44
C LEU A 46 12.96 11.63 -11.80
N GLN A 47 12.77 12.35 -10.69
CA GLN A 47 11.53 12.34 -9.92
C GLN A 47 10.44 13.30 -10.45
N ARG A 48 10.73 14.15 -11.42
CA ARG A 48 9.73 15.08 -11.99
C ARG A 48 8.89 14.40 -13.06
N PRO A 49 7.55 14.29 -12.90
CA PRO A 49 6.70 13.56 -13.83
C PRO A 49 6.74 14.11 -15.27
N TRP A 50 7.01 15.41 -15.41
CA TRP A 50 6.90 16.14 -16.68
C TRP A 50 8.22 16.37 -17.43
N THR A 51 9.36 15.99 -16.85
CA THR A 51 10.69 16.34 -17.37
C THR A 51 11.54 15.16 -17.75
N TRP A 52 11.05 13.92 -17.57
CA TRP A 52 11.73 12.75 -18.07
C TRP A 52 11.54 12.64 -19.60
N GLU A 53 12.21 13.54 -20.31
CA GLU A 53 12.69 13.22 -21.63
C GLU A 53 14.21 13.02 -21.52
N PRO A 54 14.76 11.94 -22.07
CA PRO A 54 16.21 11.79 -22.16
C PRO A 54 16.89 12.96 -22.88
N ALA A 55 16.12 13.88 -23.44
CA ALA A 55 16.53 15.09 -24.15
C ALA A 55 16.15 16.40 -23.43
N GLY A 56 15.50 16.32 -22.24
CA GLY A 56 15.02 17.53 -21.54
C GLY A 56 16.16 18.45 -21.11
N PRO A 57 15.94 19.78 -21.09
CA PRO A 57 16.95 20.75 -20.67
C PRO A 57 17.39 20.53 -19.23
N GLY A 58 18.68 20.53 -18.98
CA GLY A 58 19.27 20.50 -17.63
C GLY A 58 19.96 19.22 -17.22
N ILE A 59 19.93 18.15 -18.01
CA ILE A 59 20.82 16.99 -17.84
C ILE A 59 21.89 17.06 -18.91
N GLY A 60 23.17 17.17 -18.50
CA GLY A 60 24.29 17.20 -19.43
C GLY A 60 24.41 15.89 -20.23
N LYS A 61 25.04 15.97 -21.43
CA LYS A 61 25.21 14.79 -22.32
C LYS A 61 25.84 13.59 -21.61
N ALA A 62 26.85 13.83 -20.76
CA ALA A 62 27.53 12.79 -20.01
C ALA A 62 26.59 12.08 -19.01
N ALA A 63 25.79 12.83 -18.25
CA ALA A 63 24.83 12.28 -17.30
C ALA A 63 23.72 11.48 -18.01
N LYS A 64 23.26 11.99 -19.15
CA LYS A 64 22.28 11.27 -19.97
C LYS A 64 22.82 9.94 -20.48
N ALA A 65 24.03 9.94 -21.06
CA ALA A 65 24.65 8.72 -21.55
C ALA A 65 24.87 7.71 -20.41
N TRP A 66 25.29 8.22 -19.24
CA TRP A 66 25.47 7.40 -18.06
C TRP A 66 24.16 6.77 -17.57
N LEU A 67 23.07 7.55 -17.49
CA LEU A 67 21.74 7.03 -17.09
C LEU A 67 21.27 5.92 -18.03
N LEU A 68 21.39 6.11 -19.33
CA LEU A 68 21.00 5.10 -20.33
C LEU A 68 21.84 3.82 -20.27
N ALA A 69 23.08 3.93 -19.81
CA ALA A 69 23.99 2.78 -19.67
C ALA A 69 23.82 2.03 -18.34
N ASN A 70 23.30 2.67 -17.29
CA ASN A 70 23.31 2.12 -15.92
C ASN A 70 21.92 1.93 -15.32
N GLY A 71 20.87 2.51 -15.90
CA GLY A 71 19.53 2.43 -15.36
C GLY A 71 18.44 2.34 -16.41
N ASP A 72 17.38 1.64 -16.09
CA ASP A 72 16.15 1.67 -16.87
C ASP A 72 15.33 2.89 -16.47
N GLY A 73 15.08 3.77 -17.44
CA GLY A 73 14.23 4.96 -17.31
C GLY A 73 12.78 4.73 -17.75
N ALA A 74 12.41 3.49 -18.05
CA ALA A 74 11.03 3.18 -18.40
C ALA A 74 10.12 3.27 -17.18
N LEU A 75 9.00 3.95 -17.34
CA LEU A 75 7.91 3.91 -16.37
C LEU A 75 7.01 2.71 -16.64
N PRO A 76 6.35 2.15 -15.61
CA PRO A 76 5.25 1.24 -15.82
C PRO A 76 4.23 1.86 -16.78
N GLU A 77 3.85 1.11 -17.82
CA GLU A 77 2.95 1.58 -18.86
C GLU A 77 1.49 1.36 -18.47
N ILE A 78 0.67 2.41 -18.51
CA ILE A 78 -0.78 2.27 -18.33
C ILE A 78 -1.35 1.62 -19.59
N VAL A 79 -1.75 0.35 -19.48
CA VAL A 79 -2.29 -0.44 -20.62
C VAL A 79 -3.82 -0.52 -20.61
N GLU A 80 -4.45 -0.34 -19.45
CA GLU A 80 -5.91 -0.28 -19.32
C GLU A 80 -6.29 0.81 -18.30
N SER A 81 -7.43 1.46 -18.52
CA SER A 81 -7.98 2.48 -17.61
C SER A 81 -9.50 2.35 -17.55
N HIS A 82 -10.04 2.21 -16.35
CA HIS A 82 -11.47 2.02 -16.09
C HIS A 82 -11.97 3.10 -15.15
N LEU A 83 -12.76 4.03 -15.71
CA LEU A 83 -13.40 5.11 -14.95
C LEU A 83 -14.65 4.58 -14.26
N SER A 84 -14.74 4.78 -12.96
CA SER A 84 -15.89 4.46 -12.11
C SER A 84 -16.89 5.62 -12.07
N ASP A 85 -18.16 5.30 -11.83
CA ASP A 85 -19.23 6.29 -11.62
C ASP A 85 -18.96 7.27 -10.48
N ASP A 86 -18.11 6.88 -9.51
CA ASP A 86 -17.71 7.73 -8.39
C ASP A 86 -16.50 8.64 -8.69
N GLY A 87 -16.05 8.66 -9.95
CA GLY A 87 -14.90 9.42 -10.42
C GLY A 87 -13.54 8.79 -10.11
N SER A 88 -13.49 7.64 -9.44
CA SER A 88 -12.25 6.88 -9.28
C SER A 88 -11.85 6.23 -10.59
N THR A 89 -10.55 6.07 -10.82
CA THR A 89 -10.05 5.39 -12.01
C THR A 89 -9.13 4.26 -11.59
N LYS A 90 -9.51 3.02 -11.94
CA LYS A 90 -8.62 1.86 -11.85
C LYS A 90 -7.75 1.82 -13.10
N VAL A 91 -6.46 1.63 -12.94
CA VAL A 91 -5.52 1.44 -14.04
C VAL A 91 -4.78 0.12 -13.91
N VAL A 92 -4.50 -0.50 -15.04
CA VAL A 92 -3.59 -1.64 -15.16
C VAL A 92 -2.27 -1.12 -15.71
N LEU A 93 -1.20 -1.41 -14.98
CA LEU A 93 0.15 -1.02 -15.33
C LEU A 93 0.95 -2.26 -15.74
N ARG A 94 1.59 -2.20 -16.91
CA ARG A 94 2.53 -3.21 -17.38
C ARG A 94 3.95 -2.84 -16.96
N LEU A 95 4.63 -3.77 -16.31
CA LEU A 95 6.03 -3.66 -15.90
C LEU A 95 6.97 -4.05 -17.04
N ALA A 96 8.26 -3.77 -16.88
CA ALA A 96 9.26 -4.04 -17.92
C ALA A 96 9.41 -5.53 -18.26
N ASP A 97 9.15 -6.42 -17.31
CA ASP A 97 9.14 -7.88 -17.51
C ASP A 97 7.84 -8.44 -18.06
N GLY A 98 6.85 -7.57 -18.38
CA GLY A 98 5.54 -7.94 -18.89
C GLY A 98 4.50 -8.26 -17.81
N GLU A 99 4.89 -8.35 -16.53
CA GLU A 99 3.95 -8.52 -15.42
C GLU A 99 3.02 -7.30 -15.31
N ARG A 100 1.85 -7.54 -14.74
CA ARG A 100 0.81 -6.51 -14.58
C ARG A 100 0.46 -6.29 -13.13
N ILE A 101 0.29 -5.03 -12.78
CA ILE A 101 -0.23 -4.61 -11.47
C ILE A 101 -1.38 -3.62 -11.67
N GLU A 102 -2.19 -3.49 -10.65
CA GLU A 102 -3.28 -2.51 -10.64
C GLU A 102 -3.02 -1.42 -9.61
N ALA A 103 -3.46 -0.21 -9.94
CA ALA A 103 -3.49 0.93 -9.05
C ALA A 103 -4.80 1.70 -9.21
N VAL A 104 -5.17 2.47 -8.20
CA VAL A 104 -6.42 3.24 -8.24
C VAL A 104 -6.15 4.71 -7.93
N HIS A 105 -6.59 5.57 -8.83
CA HIS A 105 -6.67 7.00 -8.63
C HIS A 105 -8.04 7.37 -8.07
N MET A 106 -8.06 8.06 -6.94
CA MET A 106 -9.30 8.48 -6.25
C MET A 106 -9.28 9.99 -6.05
N PRO A 107 -10.03 10.78 -6.85
CA PRO A 107 -10.16 12.21 -6.64
C PRO A 107 -10.89 12.49 -5.33
N ARG A 108 -10.52 13.56 -4.65
CA ARG A 108 -11.22 14.06 -3.48
C ARG A 108 -11.84 15.42 -3.81
N GLU A 109 -13.14 15.50 -3.70
CA GLU A 109 -13.90 16.75 -3.78
C GLU A 109 -13.73 17.51 -2.45
N VAL A 110 -12.71 18.35 -2.37
CA VAL A 110 -12.46 19.27 -1.26
C VAL A 110 -12.06 20.63 -1.84
N ARG A 111 -12.12 21.70 -1.01
CA ARG A 111 -11.77 23.08 -1.42
C ARG A 111 -10.39 23.21 -2.10
N SER A 112 -9.49 22.26 -1.90
CA SER A 112 -8.20 22.18 -2.57
C SER A 112 -8.10 20.83 -3.30
N PRO A 113 -7.73 20.78 -4.58
CA PRO A 113 -7.64 19.53 -5.32
C PRO A 113 -6.68 18.57 -4.62
N ARG A 114 -7.23 17.45 -4.17
CA ARG A 114 -6.48 16.36 -3.53
C ARG A 114 -6.77 15.08 -4.27
N VAL A 115 -5.76 14.24 -4.34
CA VAL A 115 -5.90 12.91 -4.91
C VAL A 115 -5.33 11.87 -3.96
N THR A 116 -6.01 10.75 -3.85
CA THR A 116 -5.46 9.57 -3.19
C THR A 116 -5.08 8.56 -4.26
N LEU A 117 -3.83 8.12 -4.24
CA LEU A 117 -3.33 7.04 -5.07
C LEU A 117 -3.20 5.78 -4.22
N CYS A 118 -3.94 4.75 -4.60
CA CYS A 118 -3.82 3.40 -4.05
C CYS A 118 -2.85 2.63 -4.93
N ILE A 119 -1.70 2.25 -4.36
CA ILE A 119 -0.58 1.67 -5.10
C ILE A 119 -0.26 0.26 -4.64
N SER A 120 0.31 -0.52 -5.54
CA SER A 120 0.71 -1.90 -5.33
C SER A 120 2.15 -2.02 -4.84
N SER A 121 2.45 -3.09 -4.10
CA SER A 121 3.77 -3.42 -3.56
C SER A 121 4.33 -4.74 -4.06
N GLN A 122 3.49 -5.58 -4.68
CA GLN A 122 3.87 -6.90 -5.21
C GLN A 122 3.08 -7.20 -6.48
N VAL A 123 3.57 -8.14 -7.28
CA VAL A 123 2.79 -8.84 -8.30
C VAL A 123 2.16 -10.05 -7.60
N GLY A 124 0.82 -9.98 -7.39
CA GLY A 124 0.10 -10.91 -6.52
C GLY A 124 0.29 -10.63 -5.03
N CYS A 125 0.01 -11.60 -4.15
CA CYS A 125 0.14 -11.45 -2.70
C CYS A 125 0.37 -12.79 -2.01
N ALA A 126 1.36 -12.85 -1.10
CA ALA A 126 1.68 -14.07 -0.35
C ALA A 126 0.71 -14.39 0.80
N MET A 127 -0.14 -13.45 1.21
CA MET A 127 -0.91 -13.56 2.46
C MET A 127 -2.07 -14.53 2.39
N GLY A 128 -2.62 -14.79 1.20
CA GLY A 128 -3.70 -15.77 1.00
C GLY A 128 -5.00 -15.42 1.72
N CYS A 129 -5.29 -14.13 1.96
CA CYS A 129 -6.56 -13.70 2.56
C CYS A 129 -7.73 -14.16 1.70
N THR A 130 -8.67 -14.93 2.27
CA THR A 130 -9.72 -15.63 1.52
C THR A 130 -10.81 -14.71 0.95
N PHE A 131 -10.88 -13.48 1.45
CA PHE A 131 -11.81 -12.43 0.98
C PHE A 131 -11.16 -11.47 -0.05
N CYS A 132 -9.92 -11.72 -0.49
CA CYS A 132 -9.15 -10.82 -1.35
C CYS A 132 -8.80 -11.51 -2.67
N ALA A 133 -9.16 -10.90 -3.80
CA ALA A 133 -8.86 -11.42 -5.13
C ALA A 133 -7.34 -11.55 -5.36
N THR A 134 -6.56 -10.54 -4.96
CA THR A 134 -5.08 -10.59 -5.03
C THR A 134 -4.50 -11.71 -4.16
N GLY A 135 -5.12 -11.99 -3.00
CA GLY A 135 -4.69 -13.09 -2.12
C GLY A 135 -4.85 -14.46 -2.77
N ALA A 136 -5.89 -14.63 -3.61
CA ALA A 136 -6.13 -15.87 -4.34
C ALA A 136 -5.12 -16.11 -5.48
N MET A 137 -4.44 -15.06 -5.97
CA MET A 137 -3.43 -15.18 -7.04
C MET A 137 -2.12 -15.84 -6.57
N GLY A 138 -1.84 -15.79 -5.26
CA GLY A 138 -0.50 -16.05 -4.75
C GLY A 138 0.48 -14.93 -5.12
N ILE A 139 1.72 -15.05 -4.65
CA ILE A 139 2.79 -14.09 -4.98
C ILE A 139 3.59 -14.60 -6.18
N ARG A 140 3.91 -13.70 -7.12
CA ARG A 140 4.90 -13.93 -8.16
C ARG A 140 6.25 -13.32 -7.78
N ARG A 141 6.26 -12.01 -7.44
CA ARG A 141 7.45 -11.32 -6.95
C ARG A 141 7.11 -10.01 -6.21
N ASN A 142 8.08 -9.51 -5.49
CA ASN A 142 8.07 -8.16 -4.97
C ASN A 142 8.24 -7.13 -6.10
N LEU A 143 7.66 -5.95 -5.93
CA LEU A 143 8.02 -4.79 -6.74
C LEU A 143 9.32 -4.19 -6.21
N SER A 144 10.21 -3.79 -7.10
CA SER A 144 11.36 -2.97 -6.76
C SER A 144 10.93 -1.56 -6.30
N SER A 145 11.79 -0.88 -5.57
CA SER A 145 11.52 0.52 -5.18
C SER A 145 11.29 1.43 -6.39
N GLY A 146 11.99 1.19 -7.50
CA GLY A 146 11.81 1.93 -8.74
C GLY A 146 10.46 1.68 -9.40
N GLU A 147 9.94 0.45 -9.39
CA GLU A 147 8.60 0.13 -9.89
C GLU A 147 7.52 0.77 -9.02
N ILE A 148 7.70 0.77 -7.68
CA ILE A 148 6.78 1.43 -6.74
C ILE A 148 6.74 2.94 -6.99
N VAL A 149 7.89 3.60 -7.14
CA VAL A 149 7.97 5.02 -7.47
C VAL A 149 7.45 5.29 -8.87
N GLY A 150 7.82 4.44 -9.84
CA GLY A 150 7.40 4.55 -11.24
C GLY A 150 5.89 4.54 -11.42
N GLN A 151 5.15 3.69 -10.68
CA GLN A 151 3.68 3.70 -10.76
C GLN A 151 3.08 5.02 -10.24
N VAL A 152 3.67 5.63 -9.19
CA VAL A 152 3.22 6.94 -8.69
C VAL A 152 3.44 8.04 -9.73
N ILE A 153 4.62 8.05 -10.37
CA ILE A 153 4.96 9.00 -11.43
C ILE A 153 4.03 8.80 -12.64
N ALA A 154 3.79 7.57 -13.08
CA ALA A 154 2.90 7.27 -14.20
C ALA A 154 1.46 7.76 -13.92
N LEU A 155 0.94 7.52 -12.71
CA LEU A 155 -0.37 8.00 -12.30
C LEU A 155 -0.45 9.53 -12.27
N ILE A 156 0.55 10.21 -11.72
CA ILE A 156 0.60 11.69 -11.71
C ILE A 156 0.65 12.24 -13.14
N ARG A 157 1.41 11.62 -14.04
CA ARG A 157 1.44 12.00 -15.48
C ARG A 157 0.08 11.89 -16.15
N ALA A 158 -0.65 10.82 -15.86
CA ALA A 158 -1.99 10.60 -16.42
C ALA A 158 -3.01 11.68 -15.98
N LEU A 159 -2.77 12.36 -14.85
CA LEU A 159 -3.62 13.47 -14.39
C LEU A 159 -3.45 14.77 -15.18
N GLY A 160 -2.37 14.91 -15.94
CA GLY A 160 -2.10 16.07 -16.76
C GLY A 160 -1.31 17.20 -16.05
N PRO A 161 -0.63 18.07 -16.82
CA PRO A 161 0.13 19.20 -16.30
C PRO A 161 -0.80 20.25 -15.67
N GLY A 162 -0.32 20.90 -14.62
CA GLY A 162 -1.06 21.96 -13.92
C GLY A 162 -1.95 21.47 -12.78
N GLN A 163 -2.14 20.19 -12.65
CA GLN A 163 -2.79 19.61 -11.48
C GLN A 163 -1.76 19.35 -10.37
N SER A 164 -1.21 20.43 -9.78
CA SER A 164 -0.41 20.35 -8.56
C SER A 164 -1.29 19.85 -7.41
N HIS A 165 -1.51 18.54 -7.38
CA HIS A 165 -2.37 17.94 -6.38
C HIS A 165 -1.57 17.60 -5.14
N SER A 166 -2.20 17.90 -4.03
CA SER A 166 -1.80 17.34 -2.77
C SER A 166 -2.05 15.82 -2.80
N VAL A 167 -1.00 15.05 -3.14
CA VAL A 167 -1.06 13.59 -3.25
C VAL A 167 -1.08 12.96 -1.85
N THR A 168 -2.00 12.02 -1.64
CA THR A 168 -2.01 11.06 -0.53
C THR A 168 -1.74 9.67 -1.11
N LEU A 169 -0.84 8.92 -0.50
CA LEU A 169 -0.51 7.55 -0.92
C LEU A 169 -1.03 6.54 0.09
N VAL A 170 -1.66 5.49 -0.40
CA VAL A 170 -2.02 4.34 0.41
C VAL A 170 -1.49 3.07 -0.26
N PHE A 171 -0.67 2.31 0.47
CA PHE A 171 -0.20 0.99 0.05
C PHE A 171 -1.27 -0.04 0.39
N MET A 172 -2.37 -0.02 -0.38
CA MET A 172 -3.55 -0.87 -0.22
C MET A 172 -3.97 -1.50 -1.56
N GLY A 173 -3.08 -1.46 -2.56
CA GLY A 173 -3.21 -2.15 -3.83
C GLY A 173 -2.84 -3.62 -3.71
N MET A 174 -2.25 -4.17 -4.76
CA MET A 174 -1.81 -5.57 -4.78
C MET A 174 -0.59 -5.78 -3.88
N GLY A 175 -0.62 -6.86 -3.07
CA GLY A 175 0.49 -7.29 -2.23
C GLY A 175 0.39 -6.89 -0.77
N GLU A 176 1.29 -7.48 0.03
CA GLU A 176 1.52 -7.12 1.43
C GLU A 176 2.77 -6.23 1.51
N PRO A 177 2.61 -4.93 1.81
CA PRO A 177 3.74 -4.01 1.81
C PRO A 177 4.85 -4.39 2.79
N LEU A 178 4.49 -4.95 3.94
CA LEU A 178 5.48 -5.34 4.94
C LEU A 178 6.22 -6.64 4.61
N HIS A 179 5.72 -7.42 3.65
CA HIS A 179 6.47 -8.54 3.08
C HIS A 179 7.52 -8.06 2.07
N ASN A 180 7.40 -6.84 1.58
CA ASN A 180 8.35 -6.13 0.71
C ASN A 180 8.93 -4.87 1.38
N LEU A 181 9.15 -4.92 2.69
CA LEU A 181 9.42 -3.74 3.52
C LEU A 181 10.60 -2.91 3.03
N ASP A 182 11.69 -3.53 2.61
CA ASP A 182 12.91 -2.81 2.22
C ASP A 182 12.68 -1.95 0.96
N ASN A 183 12.04 -2.51 -0.07
CA ASN A 183 11.69 -1.76 -1.28
C ASN A 183 10.62 -0.70 -1.01
N VAL A 184 9.59 -1.03 -0.21
CA VAL A 184 8.53 -0.10 0.18
C VAL A 184 9.10 1.08 0.95
N HIS A 185 9.94 0.83 1.97
CA HIS A 185 10.53 1.92 2.74
C HIS A 185 11.50 2.77 1.92
N ARG A 186 12.27 2.14 1.02
CA ARG A 186 13.12 2.87 0.07
C ARG A 186 12.28 3.75 -0.87
N ALA A 187 11.18 3.24 -1.41
CA ALA A 187 10.26 4.03 -2.22
C ALA A 187 9.67 5.21 -1.42
N ILE A 188 9.30 5.01 -0.14
CA ILE A 188 8.83 6.09 0.75
C ILE A 188 9.91 7.16 0.93
N ARG A 189 11.19 6.79 1.12
CA ARG A 189 12.30 7.76 1.20
C ARG A 189 12.42 8.59 -0.07
N ILE A 190 12.32 7.96 -1.23
CA ILE A 190 12.38 8.62 -2.54
C ILE A 190 11.20 9.58 -2.72
N LEU A 191 9.98 9.11 -2.49
CA LEU A 191 8.75 9.89 -2.65
C LEU A 191 8.63 11.07 -1.69
N ASN A 192 9.20 10.91 -0.48
CA ASN A 192 9.24 11.97 0.54
C ASN A 192 10.41 12.95 0.38
N HIS A 193 11.40 12.63 -0.46
CA HIS A 193 12.62 13.43 -0.59
C HIS A 193 12.33 14.86 -1.07
N PRO A 194 12.88 15.91 -0.40
CA PRO A 194 12.56 17.31 -0.72
C PRO A 194 12.97 17.73 -2.14
N ALA A 195 14.01 17.15 -2.71
CA ALA A 195 14.41 17.41 -4.10
C ALA A 195 13.58 16.66 -5.14
N GLY A 196 12.68 15.73 -4.72
CA GLY A 196 11.83 14.94 -5.60
C GLY A 196 10.36 15.39 -5.58
N LEU A 197 9.44 14.42 -5.49
CA LEU A 197 7.99 14.67 -5.41
C LEU A 197 7.57 15.32 -4.08
N ASN A 198 8.39 15.21 -3.05
CA ASN A 198 8.20 15.80 -1.73
C ASN A 198 6.83 15.49 -1.11
N ILE A 199 6.38 14.25 -1.25
CA ILE A 199 5.14 13.80 -0.64
C ILE A 199 5.36 13.65 0.85
N SER A 200 4.66 14.46 1.66
CA SER A 200 4.78 14.40 3.11
C SER A 200 4.51 12.99 3.63
N VAL A 201 5.37 12.48 4.50
CA VAL A 201 5.22 11.15 5.12
C VAL A 201 3.88 11.01 5.88
N ARG A 202 3.33 12.11 6.41
CA ARG A 202 1.98 12.13 7.03
C ARG A 202 0.84 11.86 6.05
N ARG A 203 1.13 11.85 4.76
CA ARG A 203 0.19 11.50 3.68
C ARG A 203 0.48 10.15 3.07
N ILE A 204 1.35 9.36 3.68
CA ILE A 204 1.68 8.01 3.24
C ILE A 204 1.19 7.05 4.31
N THR A 205 0.32 6.12 3.93
CA THR A 205 -0.18 5.05 4.80
C THR A 205 0.25 3.70 4.24
N VAL A 206 0.85 2.89 5.08
CA VAL A 206 1.18 1.49 4.77
C VAL A 206 0.16 0.62 5.47
N SER A 207 -0.55 -0.22 4.70
CA SER A 207 -1.44 -1.23 5.25
C SER A 207 -0.68 -2.54 5.48
N THR A 208 -1.13 -3.33 6.46
CA THR A 208 -0.58 -4.67 6.69
C THR A 208 -1.63 -5.63 7.22
N SER A 209 -1.51 -6.87 6.81
CA SER A 209 -2.26 -8.00 7.37
C SER A 209 -1.77 -8.41 8.77
N GLY A 210 -0.64 -7.86 9.24
CA GLY A 210 -0.14 -8.11 10.59
C GLY A 210 1.14 -8.93 10.66
N LEU A 211 2.11 -8.71 9.77
CA LEU A 211 3.46 -9.28 9.85
C LEU A 211 4.22 -8.65 11.02
N VAL A 212 4.12 -9.26 12.21
CA VAL A 212 4.65 -8.72 13.46
C VAL A 212 6.12 -8.31 13.38
N PRO A 213 7.07 -9.13 12.90
CA PRO A 213 8.47 -8.72 12.84
C PRO A 213 8.70 -7.49 11.95
N ALA A 214 7.94 -7.38 10.86
CA ALA A 214 8.05 -6.25 9.94
C ALA A 214 7.38 -4.97 10.49
N ILE A 215 6.32 -5.10 11.28
CA ILE A 215 5.73 -3.98 12.05
C ILE A 215 6.78 -3.43 13.03
N GLU A 216 7.45 -4.31 13.79
CA GLU A 216 8.49 -3.92 14.75
C GLU A 216 9.70 -3.26 14.06
N ARG A 217 10.13 -3.75 12.89
CA ARG A 217 11.16 -3.09 12.07
C ARG A 217 10.72 -1.71 11.60
N LEU A 218 9.51 -1.59 11.04
CA LEU A 218 9.00 -0.33 10.50
C LEU A 218 8.87 0.74 11.60
N ALA A 219 8.55 0.35 12.83
CA ALA A 219 8.46 1.26 13.98
C ALA A 219 9.76 2.03 14.23
N GLY A 220 10.92 1.41 13.95
CA GLY A 220 12.26 2.03 14.10
C GLY A 220 12.80 2.73 12.85
N MET A 221 12.11 2.65 11.72
CA MET A 221 12.59 3.22 10.44
C MET A 221 12.19 4.70 10.28
N GLN A 222 13.00 5.48 9.53
CA GLN A 222 12.71 6.87 9.19
C GLN A 222 12.93 7.13 7.69
N PRO A 223 12.06 7.90 7.00
CA PRO A 223 10.78 8.45 7.49
C PRO A 223 9.74 7.33 7.74
N ARG A 224 8.97 7.46 8.83
CA ARG A 224 7.98 6.45 9.21
C ARG A 224 6.58 6.85 8.69
N PRO A 225 5.95 6.07 7.79
CA PRO A 225 4.59 6.30 7.33
C PRO A 225 3.56 5.99 8.43
N TRP A 226 2.32 6.38 8.22
CA TRP A 226 1.20 5.91 9.03
C TRP A 226 0.94 4.43 8.79
N LEU A 227 0.45 3.76 9.83
CA LEU A 227 0.13 2.34 9.78
C LEU A 227 -1.38 2.12 9.75
N ALA A 228 -1.82 1.23 8.84
CA ALA A 228 -3.17 0.69 8.82
C ALA A 228 -3.09 -0.83 9.02
N LEU A 229 -3.75 -1.32 10.06
CA LEU A 229 -3.85 -2.75 10.32
C LEU A 229 -5.13 -3.32 9.73
N SER A 230 -5.04 -4.30 8.85
CA SER A 230 -6.16 -5.15 8.43
C SER A 230 -6.41 -6.22 9.50
N LEU A 231 -7.38 -5.99 10.40
CA LEU A 231 -7.67 -6.89 11.50
C LEU A 231 -8.65 -8.00 11.10
N ASN A 232 -9.80 -7.65 10.59
CA ASN A 232 -10.86 -8.44 9.93
C ASN A 232 -11.46 -9.61 10.73
N ALA A 233 -10.99 -9.92 11.93
CA ALA A 233 -11.63 -10.88 12.85
C ALA A 233 -11.15 -10.62 14.28
N THR A 234 -11.90 -11.13 15.24
CA THR A 234 -11.75 -10.85 16.67
C THR A 234 -11.41 -12.08 17.52
N THR A 235 -11.34 -13.26 16.89
CA THR A 235 -10.81 -14.49 17.49
C THR A 235 -9.73 -15.09 16.59
N ASP A 236 -8.79 -15.85 17.16
CA ASP A 236 -7.71 -16.45 16.38
C ASP A 236 -8.23 -17.51 15.41
N GLU A 237 -9.31 -18.23 15.75
CA GLU A 237 -9.95 -19.20 14.88
C GLU A 237 -10.54 -18.52 13.65
N ALA A 238 -11.37 -17.49 13.85
CA ALA A 238 -11.99 -16.75 12.75
C ALA A 238 -10.91 -16.07 11.90
N ARG A 239 -9.94 -15.42 12.55
CA ARG A 239 -8.87 -14.74 11.83
C ARG A 239 -8.00 -15.69 11.01
N SER A 240 -7.70 -16.87 11.54
CA SER A 240 -6.90 -17.88 10.82
C SER A 240 -7.62 -18.48 9.61
N ARG A 241 -8.97 -18.46 9.60
CA ARG A 241 -9.77 -18.86 8.43
C ARG A 241 -9.70 -17.81 7.32
N VAL A 242 -9.84 -16.53 7.65
CA VAL A 242 -9.94 -15.47 6.66
C VAL A 242 -8.59 -14.83 6.34
N MET A 243 -7.62 -14.89 7.25
CA MET A 243 -6.26 -14.34 7.12
C MET A 243 -5.24 -15.34 7.66
N PRO A 244 -4.68 -16.22 6.81
CA PRO A 244 -3.75 -17.28 7.23
C PRO A 244 -2.49 -16.79 7.98
N VAL A 245 -2.09 -15.55 7.79
CA VAL A 245 -0.99 -14.88 8.52
C VAL A 245 -1.16 -14.98 10.05
N ASN A 246 -2.38 -15.08 10.54
CA ASN A 246 -2.68 -15.23 11.98
C ASN A 246 -2.11 -16.50 12.60
N ARG A 247 -1.89 -17.55 11.80
CA ARG A 247 -1.28 -18.81 12.27
C ARG A 247 0.17 -18.61 12.73
N ALA A 248 0.88 -17.66 12.11
CA ALA A 248 2.23 -17.30 12.52
C ALA A 248 2.24 -16.23 13.62
N TRP A 249 1.35 -15.25 13.52
CA TRP A 249 1.26 -14.11 14.45
C TRP A 249 -0.20 -13.89 14.85
N ASN A 250 -0.57 -14.50 16.00
CA ASN A 250 -1.91 -14.45 16.53
C ASN A 250 -2.27 -13.04 17.07
N LEU A 251 -3.54 -12.85 17.41
CA LEU A 251 -4.07 -11.58 17.89
C LEU A 251 -3.33 -11.03 19.13
N ALA A 252 -2.87 -11.90 20.03
CA ALA A 252 -2.12 -11.48 21.21
C ALA A 252 -0.75 -10.90 20.86
N ARG A 253 0.01 -11.57 19.98
CA ARG A 253 1.31 -11.08 19.49
C ARG A 253 1.17 -9.81 18.67
N LEU A 254 0.15 -9.76 17.82
CA LEU A 254 -0.14 -8.58 17.01
C LEU A 254 -0.44 -7.37 17.91
N ARG A 255 -1.29 -7.53 18.92
CA ARG A 255 -1.60 -6.48 19.90
C ARG A 255 -0.36 -6.01 20.65
N GLN A 256 0.51 -6.94 21.07
CA GLN A 256 1.77 -6.62 21.73
C GLN A 256 2.67 -5.73 20.84
N ALA A 257 2.81 -6.06 19.56
CA ALA A 257 3.60 -5.26 18.61
C ALA A 257 3.01 -3.85 18.44
N LEU A 258 1.69 -3.75 18.30
CA LEU A 258 1.01 -2.44 18.19
C LEU A 258 1.09 -1.63 19.47
N GLY A 259 1.11 -2.24 20.64
CA GLY A 259 1.32 -1.56 21.92
C GLY A 259 2.69 -0.89 22.05
N ARG A 260 3.66 -1.33 21.25
CA ARG A 260 5.00 -0.72 21.15
C ARG A 260 5.10 0.36 20.07
N TRP A 261 4.08 0.49 19.22
CA TRP A 261 4.04 1.51 18.17
C TRP A 261 3.75 2.89 18.78
N THR A 262 4.77 3.73 18.87
CA THR A 262 4.64 5.09 19.41
C THR A 262 4.05 6.01 18.35
N LEU A 263 2.87 6.56 18.60
CA LEU A 263 2.23 7.51 17.70
C LEU A 263 2.90 8.89 17.73
N ALA A 264 3.13 9.46 16.56
CA ALA A 264 3.52 10.85 16.43
C ALA A 264 2.32 11.79 16.73
N PRO A 265 2.57 13.09 17.04
CA PRO A 265 1.48 14.05 17.22
C PRO A 265 0.52 14.09 16.02
N GLY A 266 -0.76 13.83 16.26
CA GLY A 266 -1.80 13.79 15.24
C GLY A 266 -1.90 12.49 14.44
N GLU A 267 -0.99 11.53 14.68
CA GLU A 267 -1.08 10.18 14.13
C GLU A 267 -2.14 9.37 14.87
N ARG A 268 -2.81 8.47 14.12
CA ARG A 268 -3.70 7.45 14.66
C ARG A 268 -3.38 6.11 14.07
N LEU A 269 -3.47 5.06 14.86
CA LEU A 269 -3.48 3.71 14.32
C LEU A 269 -4.79 3.49 13.57
N LEU A 270 -4.71 3.21 12.27
CA LEU A 270 -5.88 2.87 11.48
C LEU A 270 -6.14 1.37 11.62
N VAL A 271 -7.38 0.97 11.93
CA VAL A 271 -7.80 -0.41 12.01
C VAL A 271 -8.87 -0.63 10.95
N GLU A 272 -8.49 -1.31 9.89
CA GLU A 272 -9.38 -1.67 8.80
C GLU A 272 -10.09 -2.98 9.16
N TYR A 273 -11.42 -2.99 9.09
CA TYR A 273 -12.24 -4.14 9.41
C TYR A 273 -13.29 -4.35 8.32
N VAL A 274 -13.02 -5.34 7.46
CA VAL A 274 -13.95 -5.72 6.39
C VAL A 274 -15.05 -6.58 7.02
N LEU A 275 -16.28 -6.06 7.00
CA LEU A 275 -17.47 -6.77 7.48
C LEU A 275 -17.95 -7.74 6.41
N MET A 276 -18.00 -9.02 6.77
CA MET A 276 -18.45 -10.14 5.95
C MET A 276 -19.67 -10.79 6.62
N ALA A 277 -20.78 -10.85 5.88
CA ALA A 277 -22.06 -11.35 6.39
C ALA A 277 -21.94 -12.76 6.97
N GLY A 278 -22.34 -12.90 8.23
CA GLY A 278 -22.33 -14.19 8.95
C GLY A 278 -20.97 -14.71 9.38
N GLU A 279 -19.87 -14.00 9.08
CA GLU A 279 -18.52 -14.44 9.43
C GLU A 279 -17.91 -13.64 10.60
N ASN A 280 -18.05 -12.31 10.56
CA ASN A 280 -17.40 -11.42 11.53
C ASN A 280 -18.23 -10.17 11.85
N ASP A 281 -19.54 -10.22 11.60
CA ASP A 281 -20.47 -9.10 11.70
C ASP A 281 -21.45 -9.21 12.88
N SER A 282 -21.18 -10.11 13.85
CA SER A 282 -22.03 -10.30 15.02
C SER A 282 -21.88 -9.18 16.06
N PRO A 283 -22.87 -8.94 16.94
CA PRO A 283 -22.74 -8.01 18.06
C PRO A 283 -21.58 -8.37 18.99
N GLU A 284 -21.29 -9.67 19.15
CA GLU A 284 -20.18 -10.20 19.95
C GLU A 284 -18.84 -9.86 19.32
N ASP A 285 -18.74 -9.84 17.98
CA ASP A 285 -17.55 -9.39 17.27
C ASP A 285 -17.27 -7.90 17.51
N ALA A 286 -18.30 -7.06 17.48
CA ALA A 286 -18.15 -5.64 17.80
C ALA A 286 -17.66 -5.43 19.24
N TYR A 287 -18.19 -6.19 20.21
CA TYR A 287 -17.74 -6.15 21.59
C TYR A 287 -16.27 -6.58 21.71
N ARG A 288 -15.90 -7.74 21.12
CA ARG A 288 -14.52 -8.24 21.14
C ARG A 288 -13.54 -7.28 20.47
N LEU A 289 -13.96 -6.64 19.36
CA LEU A 289 -13.14 -5.62 18.67
C LEU A 289 -12.86 -4.42 19.58
N ALA A 290 -13.90 -3.89 20.24
CA ALA A 290 -13.75 -2.80 21.18
C ALA A 290 -12.85 -3.19 22.37
N ALA A 291 -13.04 -4.37 22.95
CA ALA A 291 -12.23 -4.89 24.04
C ALA A 291 -10.76 -5.10 23.62
N TRP A 292 -10.52 -5.64 22.42
CA TRP A 292 -9.17 -5.84 21.88
C TRP A 292 -8.41 -4.53 21.70
N LEU A 293 -9.09 -3.45 21.30
CA LEU A 293 -8.51 -2.13 21.09
C LEU A 293 -8.45 -1.30 22.37
N GLY A 294 -9.35 -1.51 23.33
CA GLY A 294 -9.48 -0.66 24.53
C GLY A 294 -8.22 -0.48 25.35
N ASP A 295 -7.34 -1.48 25.35
CA ASP A 295 -6.06 -1.43 26.08
C ASP A 295 -4.88 -0.92 25.26
N LEU A 296 -5.05 -0.57 23.98
CA LEU A 296 -4.00 0.08 23.22
C LEU A 296 -3.87 1.52 23.70
N ARG A 297 -2.70 1.86 24.24
CA ARG A 297 -2.40 3.21 24.77
C ARG A 297 -2.40 4.30 23.71
N SER A 298 -2.39 3.93 22.43
CA SER A 298 -2.37 4.82 21.29
C SER A 298 -3.79 5.06 20.77
N GLY A 299 -4.08 6.28 20.34
CA GLY A 299 -5.33 6.60 19.67
C GLY A 299 -5.51 5.74 18.43
N HIS A 300 -6.69 5.19 18.23
CA HIS A 300 -7.04 4.40 17.07
C HIS A 300 -8.25 5.00 16.33
N ASN A 301 -8.39 4.63 15.07
CA ASN A 301 -9.56 4.90 14.25
C ASN A 301 -9.96 3.60 13.54
N ILE A 302 -11.17 3.12 13.80
CA ILE A 302 -11.72 1.95 13.13
C ILE A 302 -12.38 2.39 11.83
N ASN A 303 -11.96 1.80 10.73
CA ASN A 303 -12.61 1.94 9.44
C ASN A 303 -13.38 0.63 9.14
N LEU A 304 -14.70 0.67 9.28
CA LEU A 304 -15.56 -0.42 8.83
C LEU A 304 -15.67 -0.35 7.30
N ILE A 305 -15.37 -1.44 6.64
CA ILE A 305 -15.46 -1.59 5.19
C ILE A 305 -16.49 -2.68 4.93
N ARG A 306 -17.49 -2.41 4.09
CA ARG A 306 -18.38 -3.45 3.60
C ARG A 306 -17.60 -4.39 2.69
N MET A 307 -17.88 -5.68 2.75
CA MET A 307 -17.28 -6.63 1.82
C MET A 307 -17.52 -6.18 0.37
N ASN A 308 -16.44 -6.06 -0.39
CA ASN A 308 -16.53 -5.81 -1.82
C ASN A 308 -16.54 -7.17 -2.53
N GLU A 309 -17.72 -7.59 -2.96
CA GLU A 309 -17.90 -8.90 -3.61
C GLU A 309 -17.11 -8.99 -4.90
N HIS A 310 -16.56 -10.16 -5.18
CA HIS A 310 -15.85 -10.47 -6.41
C HIS A 310 -15.91 -11.99 -6.69
N PRO A 311 -15.71 -12.42 -7.96
CA PRO A 311 -15.91 -13.83 -8.36
C PRO A 311 -15.05 -14.86 -7.60
N SER A 312 -13.89 -14.45 -7.10
CA SER A 312 -12.96 -15.36 -6.39
C SER A 312 -13.28 -15.53 -4.90
N SER A 313 -14.37 -14.95 -4.39
CA SER A 313 -14.75 -15.02 -2.97
C SER A 313 -16.22 -15.34 -2.79
N SER A 314 -16.52 -16.22 -1.83
CA SER A 314 -17.90 -16.55 -1.43
C SER A 314 -18.48 -15.60 -0.40
N PHE A 315 -17.68 -14.71 0.20
CA PHE A 315 -18.13 -13.79 1.22
C PHE A 315 -19.06 -12.72 0.65
N LYS A 316 -20.06 -12.34 1.45
CA LYS A 316 -21.09 -11.38 1.07
C LYS A 316 -21.04 -10.11 1.90
N GLU A 317 -21.55 -9.03 1.34
CA GLU A 317 -21.76 -7.78 2.04
C GLU A 317 -22.82 -7.97 3.15
N PRO A 318 -22.61 -7.43 4.38
CA PRO A 318 -23.63 -7.50 5.42
C PRO A 318 -24.84 -6.62 5.09
N ALA A 319 -26.00 -7.05 5.59
CA ALA A 319 -27.20 -6.23 5.52
C ALA A 319 -26.99 -4.87 6.25
N GLU A 320 -27.63 -3.81 5.77
CA GLU A 320 -27.49 -2.46 6.36
C GLU A 320 -27.78 -2.44 7.85
N ALA A 321 -28.88 -3.11 8.29
CA ALA A 321 -29.23 -3.19 9.70
C ALA A 321 -28.11 -3.82 10.56
N ARG A 322 -27.40 -4.82 10.03
CA ARG A 322 -26.29 -5.47 10.70
C ARG A 322 -25.08 -4.53 10.83
N LEU A 323 -24.75 -3.81 9.76
CA LEU A 323 -23.69 -2.80 9.77
C LEU A 323 -24.00 -1.69 10.80
N GLN A 324 -25.23 -1.18 10.82
CA GLN A 324 -25.63 -0.12 11.77
C GLN A 324 -25.56 -0.61 13.22
N ALA A 325 -26.06 -1.81 13.51
CA ALA A 325 -25.95 -2.40 14.84
C ALA A 325 -24.49 -2.59 15.29
N PHE A 326 -23.62 -3.01 14.39
CA PHE A 326 -22.19 -3.17 14.66
C PHE A 326 -21.54 -1.79 14.95
N LEU A 327 -21.83 -0.80 14.14
CA LEU A 327 -21.36 0.58 14.30
C LEU A 327 -21.80 1.20 15.63
N GLU A 328 -23.08 1.08 15.96
CA GLU A 328 -23.64 1.60 17.21
C GLU A 328 -23.02 0.96 18.44
N ARG A 329 -22.79 -0.36 18.39
CA ARG A 329 -22.12 -1.07 19.48
C ARG A 329 -20.69 -0.58 19.69
N LEU A 330 -19.91 -0.41 18.63
CA LEU A 330 -18.56 0.15 18.75
C LEU A 330 -18.56 1.57 19.33
N LYS A 331 -19.49 2.42 18.89
CA LYS A 331 -19.66 3.77 19.45
C LYS A 331 -20.04 3.76 20.92
N ALA A 332 -20.94 2.86 21.33
CA ALA A 332 -21.34 2.68 22.74
C ALA A 332 -20.16 2.27 23.64
N HIS A 333 -19.14 1.60 23.08
CA HIS A 333 -17.90 1.29 23.77
C HIS A 333 -16.82 2.37 23.63
N GLY A 334 -17.17 3.58 23.17
CA GLY A 334 -16.25 4.72 23.08
C GLY A 334 -15.26 4.66 21.91
N CYS A 335 -15.43 3.73 20.96
CA CYS A 335 -14.56 3.65 19.81
C CYS A 335 -14.82 4.79 18.82
N PHE A 336 -13.74 5.39 18.29
CA PHE A 336 -13.86 6.24 17.14
C PHE A 336 -13.93 5.37 15.88
N VAL A 337 -15.08 5.38 15.21
CA VAL A 337 -15.38 4.48 14.11
C VAL A 337 -16.01 5.24 12.95
N THR A 338 -15.57 4.91 11.73
CA THR A 338 -16.12 5.43 10.48
C THR A 338 -16.48 4.26 9.56
N VAL A 339 -17.56 4.42 8.80
CA VAL A 339 -17.88 3.51 7.70
C VAL A 339 -17.24 4.07 6.44
N ARG A 340 -16.27 3.34 5.89
CA ARG A 340 -15.57 3.76 4.68
C ARG A 340 -16.41 3.42 3.46
N LYS A 341 -16.72 4.43 2.65
CA LYS A 341 -17.33 4.22 1.34
C LYS A 341 -16.29 3.59 0.42
N SER A 342 -16.60 2.39 -0.08
CA SER A 342 -15.77 1.75 -1.11
C SER A 342 -15.81 2.55 -2.40
N ARG A 343 -14.64 2.81 -2.98
CA ARG A 343 -14.47 3.56 -4.23
C ARG A 343 -14.12 2.60 -5.36
N GLY A 344 -14.67 2.85 -6.57
CA GLY A 344 -14.36 2.05 -7.75
C GLY A 344 -14.93 0.62 -7.72
N ARG A 345 -16.03 0.35 -7.02
CA ARG A 345 -16.62 -1.01 -6.90
C ARG A 345 -17.07 -1.56 -8.25
N ASP A 346 -17.70 -0.72 -9.06
CA ASP A 346 -18.25 -1.02 -10.39
C ASP A 346 -17.18 -1.46 -11.40
N VAL A 347 -15.97 -0.93 -11.24
CA VAL A 347 -14.78 -1.27 -12.07
C VAL A 347 -13.84 -2.26 -11.38
N GLN A 348 -14.28 -2.92 -10.30
CA GLN A 348 -13.44 -3.82 -9.48
C GLN A 348 -12.14 -3.16 -9.02
N GLY A 349 -12.20 -1.89 -8.65
CA GLY A 349 -11.09 -1.09 -8.13
C GLY A 349 -11.11 -0.94 -6.61
N ALA A 350 -12.11 -1.47 -5.91
CA ALA A 350 -12.20 -1.37 -4.47
C ALA A 350 -11.26 -2.34 -3.75
N CYS A 351 -11.05 -2.10 -2.43
CA CYS A 351 -10.18 -2.95 -1.61
C CYS A 351 -10.61 -4.43 -1.69
N GLY A 352 -9.63 -5.31 -1.95
CA GLY A 352 -9.83 -6.73 -2.11
C GLY A 352 -10.25 -7.20 -3.51
N GLN A 353 -10.52 -6.30 -4.46
CA GLN A 353 -10.99 -6.66 -5.80
C GLN A 353 -9.91 -6.68 -6.88
N LEU A 354 -8.70 -6.17 -6.62
CA LEU A 354 -7.61 -6.10 -7.61
C LEU A 354 -7.10 -7.49 -7.98
N LEU A 355 -7.01 -7.81 -9.28
CA LEU A 355 -6.79 -9.18 -9.76
C LEU A 355 -5.78 -9.33 -10.90
N LYS A 356 -5.33 -8.27 -11.60
CA LYS A 356 -4.49 -8.44 -12.82
C LYS A 356 -3.00 -8.34 -12.59
#